data_58f8f4e30d856ecf8dd1c9069dd200bd
#
_entry.id   58f8f4e30d856ecf8dd1c9069dd200bd
#
_cell.length_a   1.000
_cell.length_b   1.000
_cell.length_c   1.000
_cell.angle_alpha   90.00
_cell.angle_beta   90.00
_cell.angle_gamma   90.00
#
_symmetry.space_group_name_H-M   'P 1'
#
loop_
_entity.id
_entity.type
_entity.pdbx_description
1 polymer ?
#
loop_
_entity_poly.entity_id
_entity_poly.type
_entity_poly.pdbx_seq_one_letter_code
_entity_poly.pdbx_strand_id
1 'polypeptide(L)'
;MFTDILLVIWYHLFKVNNTMWLASDNLSPMLLNPVFLGLIMAVFAYFDYLLSDFISNKYMNEDRDITFTSDYRKVTLKIAEIAYIESRDTEVWLHAADGRSFRNKTPITQWQNILENGFIRIHRSYLVNGSFITSYDNESVTVNEKNLPISRKNREEVIRMIVREIGLQDQ
;
A
#
# COMPACT_ATOMS: atom_id res chain seq x y z
N MET A 1 -3.34 -19.82 -4.08
CA MET A 1 -4.60 -20.06 -3.34
C MET A 1 -5.86 -19.89 -4.20
N PHE A 2 -6.06 -18.76 -4.91
CA PHE A 2 -7.21 -18.60 -5.83
C PHE A 2 -7.13 -19.51 -7.06
N THR A 3 -5.94 -19.69 -7.62
CA THR A 3 -5.66 -20.58 -8.76
C THR A 3 -5.96 -22.04 -8.46
N ASP A 4 -5.73 -22.49 -7.24
CA ASP A 4 -6.00 -23.86 -6.81
C ASP A 4 -7.51 -24.13 -6.72
N ILE A 5 -8.27 -23.14 -6.21
CA ILE A 5 -9.74 -23.20 -6.15
C ILE A 5 -10.35 -23.24 -7.56
N LEU A 6 -9.85 -22.42 -8.48
CA LEU A 6 -10.32 -22.40 -9.87
C LEU A 6 -9.98 -23.70 -10.62
N LEU A 7 -8.80 -24.29 -10.37
CA LEU A 7 -8.42 -25.59 -10.91
C LEU A 7 -9.34 -26.72 -10.39
N VAL A 8 -9.69 -26.69 -9.12
CA VAL A 8 -10.63 -27.65 -8.53
C VAL A 8 -12.03 -27.48 -9.09
N ILE A 9 -12.51 -26.23 -9.23
CA ILE A 9 -13.81 -25.93 -9.84
C ILE A 9 -13.81 -26.38 -11.31
N TRP A 10 -12.76 -26.10 -12.07
CA TRP A 10 -12.61 -26.52 -13.47
C TRP A 10 -12.60 -28.04 -13.60
N TYR A 11 -11.85 -28.74 -12.75
CA TYR A 11 -11.80 -30.19 -12.72
C TYR A 11 -13.18 -30.80 -12.41
N HIS A 12 -13.92 -30.26 -11.45
CA HIS A 12 -15.28 -30.69 -11.13
C HIS A 12 -16.28 -30.41 -12.26
N LEU A 13 -16.23 -29.23 -12.87
CA LEU A 13 -17.07 -28.87 -14.02
C LEU A 13 -16.80 -29.77 -15.23
N PHE A 14 -15.52 -30.06 -15.50
CA PHE A 14 -15.13 -30.95 -16.59
C PHE A 14 -15.56 -32.42 -16.34
N LYS A 15 -15.41 -32.87 -15.09
CA LYS A 15 -15.84 -34.22 -14.68
C LYS A 15 -17.37 -34.37 -14.68
N VAL A 16 -18.10 -33.36 -14.23
CA VAL A 16 -19.56 -33.33 -14.24
C VAL A 16 -20.10 -33.30 -15.66
N ASN A 17 -19.48 -32.62 -16.59
CA ASN A 17 -19.93 -32.55 -17.99
C ASN A 17 -19.83 -33.91 -18.74
N ASN A 18 -18.98 -34.80 -18.23
CA ASN A 18 -18.88 -36.16 -18.81
C ASN A 18 -19.96 -37.14 -18.32
N THR A 19 -20.79 -36.73 -17.33
CA THR A 19 -21.83 -37.55 -16.73
C THR A 19 -23.24 -36.96 -16.85
N MET A 20 -23.42 -35.73 -17.33
CA MET A 20 -24.73 -35.08 -17.44
C MET A 20 -25.06 -34.66 -18.89
N TRP A 21 -25.65 -35.53 -19.64
CA TRP A 21 -26.26 -35.29 -20.96
C TRP A 21 -27.51 -34.36 -20.92
N LEU A 22 -27.92 -33.90 -19.74
CA LEU A 22 -29.18 -33.17 -19.54
C LEU A 22 -29.05 -31.66 -19.31
N ALA A 23 -27.86 -31.09 -19.23
CA ALA A 23 -27.68 -29.68 -18.95
C ALA A 23 -27.02 -28.85 -20.10
N SER A 24 -26.69 -29.52 -21.22
CA SER A 24 -25.92 -28.87 -22.31
C SER A 24 -26.74 -27.95 -23.22
N ASP A 25 -28.07 -28.07 -23.18
CA ASP A 25 -28.94 -27.40 -24.15
C ASP A 25 -29.08 -25.86 -23.90
N ASN A 26 -28.64 -25.38 -22.72
CA ASN A 26 -28.73 -23.97 -22.33
C ASN A 26 -27.39 -23.24 -22.18
N LEU A 27 -26.26 -23.94 -22.30
CA LEU A 27 -24.95 -23.31 -22.27
C LEU A 27 -24.45 -23.04 -23.68
N SER A 28 -24.12 -21.78 -23.97
CA SER A 28 -23.52 -21.38 -25.24
C SER A 28 -22.32 -22.27 -25.55
N PRO A 29 -22.24 -22.86 -26.78
CA PRO A 29 -21.08 -23.65 -27.21
C PRO A 29 -19.73 -22.95 -27.03
N MET A 30 -19.75 -21.62 -26.95
CA MET A 30 -18.60 -20.78 -26.72
C MET A 30 -18.00 -20.97 -25.31
N LEU A 31 -18.83 -21.21 -24.28
CA LEU A 31 -18.40 -21.46 -22.89
C LEU A 31 -17.78 -22.85 -22.70
N LEU A 32 -18.05 -23.79 -23.61
CA LEU A 32 -17.50 -25.15 -23.59
C LEU A 32 -16.21 -25.27 -24.43
N ASN A 33 -15.82 -24.19 -25.12
CA ASN A 33 -14.59 -24.19 -25.90
C ASN A 33 -13.36 -24.13 -24.97
N PRO A 34 -12.47 -25.15 -24.98
CA PRO A 34 -11.30 -25.19 -24.10
C PRO A 34 -10.33 -24.04 -24.32
N VAL A 35 -10.28 -23.48 -25.53
CA VAL A 35 -9.46 -22.30 -25.85
C VAL A 35 -10.02 -21.06 -25.17
N PHE A 36 -11.33 -20.88 -25.18
CA PHE A 36 -12.00 -19.75 -24.51
C PHE A 36 -11.84 -19.81 -22.99
N LEU A 37 -12.01 -20.99 -22.40
CA LEU A 37 -11.76 -21.22 -20.97
C LEU A 37 -10.29 -20.98 -20.60
N GLY A 38 -9.35 -21.43 -21.44
CA GLY A 38 -7.92 -21.18 -21.25
C GLY A 38 -7.58 -19.68 -21.27
N LEU A 39 -8.19 -18.92 -22.18
CA LEU A 39 -8.02 -17.45 -22.22
C LEU A 39 -8.56 -16.77 -20.96
N ILE A 40 -9.74 -17.15 -20.49
CA ILE A 40 -10.31 -16.62 -19.24
C ILE A 40 -9.38 -16.92 -18.06
N MET A 41 -8.91 -18.16 -17.95
CA MET A 41 -7.98 -18.56 -16.87
C MET A 41 -6.66 -17.78 -16.94
N ALA A 42 -6.13 -17.53 -18.14
CA ALA A 42 -4.91 -16.72 -18.31
C ALA A 42 -5.12 -15.26 -17.87
N VAL A 43 -6.28 -14.68 -18.17
CA VAL A 43 -6.65 -13.32 -17.72
C VAL A 43 -6.76 -13.26 -16.19
N PHE A 44 -7.40 -14.23 -15.56
CA PHE A 44 -7.49 -14.30 -14.10
C PHE A 44 -6.12 -14.50 -13.44
N ALA A 45 -5.28 -15.38 -13.99
CA ALA A 45 -3.92 -15.59 -13.47
C ALA A 45 -3.05 -14.33 -13.60
N TYR A 46 -3.20 -13.57 -14.69
CA TYR A 46 -2.52 -12.29 -14.87
C TYR A 46 -3.03 -11.23 -13.88
N PHE A 47 -4.32 -11.20 -13.63
CA PHE A 47 -4.92 -10.29 -12.65
C PHE A 47 -4.48 -10.63 -11.21
N ASP A 48 -4.45 -11.92 -10.84
CA ASP A 48 -3.91 -12.39 -9.56
C ASP A 48 -2.44 -12.01 -9.40
N TYR A 49 -1.63 -12.12 -10.46
CA TYR A 49 -0.24 -11.69 -10.44
C TYR A 49 -0.11 -10.19 -10.16
N LEU A 50 -0.89 -9.35 -10.85
CA LEU A 50 -0.87 -7.90 -10.64
C LEU A 50 -1.34 -7.52 -9.22
N LEU A 51 -2.40 -8.16 -8.71
CA LEU A 51 -2.88 -7.94 -7.34
C LEU A 51 -1.86 -8.38 -6.30
N SER A 52 -1.24 -9.54 -6.48
CA SER A 52 -0.23 -10.07 -5.56
C SER A 52 0.99 -9.15 -5.48
N ASP A 53 1.47 -8.64 -6.63
CA ASP A 53 2.59 -7.69 -6.67
C ASP A 53 2.23 -6.36 -5.98
N PHE A 54 1.04 -5.84 -6.23
CA PHE A 54 0.55 -4.61 -5.59
C PHE A 54 0.41 -4.75 -4.07
N ILE A 55 -0.17 -5.86 -3.60
CA ILE A 55 -0.38 -6.16 -2.18
C ILE A 55 0.97 -6.41 -1.49
N SER A 56 1.84 -7.23 -2.09
CA SER A 56 3.16 -7.56 -1.53
C SER A 56 4.02 -6.30 -1.31
N ASN A 57 4.04 -5.40 -2.28
CA ASN A 57 4.80 -4.15 -2.18
C ASN A 57 4.31 -3.24 -1.06
N LYS A 58 3.00 -3.25 -0.76
CA LYS A 58 2.43 -2.47 0.34
C LYS A 58 2.82 -3.08 1.71
N TYR A 59 2.57 -4.37 1.91
CA TYR A 59 2.82 -5.03 3.21
C TYR A 59 4.30 -5.25 3.52
N MET A 60 5.15 -5.51 2.53
CA MET A 60 6.59 -5.68 2.75
C MET A 60 7.27 -4.40 3.24
N ASN A 61 6.74 -3.22 2.88
CA ASN A 61 7.29 -1.95 3.35
C ASN A 61 6.91 -1.65 4.81
N GLU A 62 5.72 -2.05 5.26
CA GLU A 62 5.24 -1.79 6.63
C GLU A 62 6.03 -2.60 7.68
N ASP A 63 6.45 -3.83 7.38
CA ASP A 63 7.16 -4.72 8.32
C ASP A 63 8.70 -4.59 8.23
N ARG A 64 9.21 -3.66 7.38
CA ARG A 64 10.64 -3.44 7.23
C ARG A 64 11.21 -2.65 8.41
N ASP A 65 12.28 -3.18 9.00
CA ASP A 65 13.04 -2.50 10.03
C ASP A 65 14.04 -1.52 9.42
N ILE A 66 14.11 -0.34 9.99
CA ILE A 66 15.15 0.65 9.69
C ILE A 66 16.04 0.88 10.90
N THR A 67 17.36 0.90 10.66
CA THR A 67 18.34 1.20 11.69
C THR A 67 19.04 2.52 11.37
N PHE A 68 19.04 3.41 12.33
CA PHE A 68 19.69 4.72 12.22
C PHE A 68 20.36 5.13 13.53
N THR A 69 21.16 6.19 13.50
CA THR A 69 21.80 6.72 14.70
C THR A 69 20.99 7.89 15.24
N SER A 70 20.58 7.79 16.51
CA SER A 70 19.99 8.88 17.30
C SER A 70 20.80 9.06 18.58
N ASP A 71 21.23 10.29 18.87
CA ASP A 71 22.00 10.64 20.05
C ASP A 71 23.18 9.68 20.32
N TYR A 72 23.98 9.41 19.27
CA TYR A 72 25.13 8.49 19.30
C TYR A 72 24.81 7.01 19.58
N ARG A 73 23.53 6.62 19.56
CA ARG A 73 23.07 5.24 19.72
C ARG A 73 22.41 4.73 18.46
N LYS A 74 22.61 3.46 18.15
CA LYS A 74 21.84 2.80 17.09
C LYS A 74 20.44 2.53 17.59
N VAL A 75 19.44 2.97 16.84
CA VAL A 75 18.02 2.74 17.08
C VAL A 75 17.46 1.98 15.88
N THR A 76 16.68 0.95 16.16
CA THR A 76 15.94 0.20 15.14
C THR A 76 14.45 0.41 15.39
N LEU A 77 13.72 0.78 14.34
CA LEU A 77 12.29 0.98 14.36
C LEU A 77 11.68 0.28 13.13
N LYS A 78 10.46 -0.22 13.27
CA LYS A 78 9.66 -0.61 12.11
C LYS A 78 9.17 0.65 11.38
N ILE A 79 9.13 0.59 10.05
CA ILE A 79 8.60 1.70 9.24
C ILE A 79 7.14 2.00 9.62
N ALA A 80 6.34 0.96 9.90
CA ALA A 80 4.97 1.08 10.36
C ALA A 80 4.80 1.83 11.70
N GLU A 81 5.85 1.93 12.54
CA GLU A 81 5.79 2.67 13.80
C GLU A 81 6.00 4.18 13.62
N ILE A 82 6.49 4.62 12.46
CA ILE A 82 6.79 6.04 12.22
C ILE A 82 5.53 6.75 11.75
N ALA A 83 5.06 7.72 12.54
CA ALA A 83 3.89 8.52 12.19
C ALA A 83 4.24 9.67 11.24
N TYR A 84 5.28 10.43 11.52
CA TYR A 84 5.77 11.51 10.66
C TYR A 84 7.23 11.85 10.95
N ILE A 85 7.86 12.54 10.01
CA ILE A 85 9.22 13.07 10.12
C ILE A 85 9.18 14.57 9.96
N GLU A 86 9.87 15.27 10.86
CA GLU A 86 9.97 16.72 10.89
C GLU A 86 11.42 17.17 10.71
N SER A 87 11.67 18.11 9.80
CA SER A 87 12.96 18.78 9.67
C SER A 87 12.93 20.11 10.40
N ARG A 88 13.77 20.24 11.43
CA ARG A 88 13.97 21.48 12.20
C ARG A 88 15.42 21.91 12.09
N ASP A 89 15.65 23.11 11.56
CA ASP A 89 16.97 23.68 11.39
C ASP A 89 17.94 22.72 10.68
N THR A 90 18.93 22.20 11.39
CA THR A 90 19.96 21.28 10.89
C THR A 90 19.70 19.82 11.21
N GLU A 91 18.57 19.50 11.86
CA GLU A 91 18.27 18.16 12.35
C GLU A 91 16.91 17.67 11.84
N VAL A 92 16.75 16.37 11.85
CA VAL A 92 15.53 15.70 11.48
C VAL A 92 15.04 14.88 12.67
N TRP A 93 13.75 14.98 12.95
CA TRP A 93 13.09 14.29 14.04
C TRP A 93 12.10 13.26 13.49
N LEU A 94 12.30 12.00 13.87
CA LEU A 94 11.36 10.92 13.58
C LEU A 94 10.41 10.79 14.77
N HIS A 95 9.12 10.92 14.52
CA HIS A 95 8.07 10.79 15.52
C HIS A 95 7.35 9.47 15.34
N ALA A 96 7.47 8.60 16.34
CA ALA A 96 6.76 7.31 16.37
C ALA A 96 5.31 7.49 16.85
N ALA A 97 4.45 6.53 16.46
CA ALA A 97 3.03 6.53 16.81
C ALA A 97 2.78 6.45 18.33
N ASP A 98 3.70 5.83 19.07
CA ASP A 98 3.66 5.72 20.53
C ASP A 98 4.12 6.98 21.28
N GLY A 99 4.43 8.07 20.56
CA GLY A 99 4.88 9.34 21.11
C GLY A 99 6.39 9.46 21.32
N ARG A 100 7.17 8.42 21.07
CA ARG A 100 8.64 8.51 21.08
C ARG A 100 9.13 9.39 19.92
N SER A 101 10.21 10.14 20.16
CA SER A 101 10.84 10.97 19.15
C SER A 101 12.34 10.74 19.11
N PHE A 102 12.89 10.64 17.91
CA PHE A 102 14.30 10.33 17.69
C PHE A 102 14.95 11.39 16.81
N ARG A 103 16.05 11.94 17.28
CA ARG A 103 16.83 12.95 16.56
C ARG A 103 17.82 12.27 15.61
N ASN A 104 17.89 12.76 14.37
CA ASN A 104 18.82 12.26 13.35
C ASN A 104 19.38 13.40 12.50
N LYS A 105 20.56 13.21 11.93
CA LYS A 105 21.21 14.19 11.04
C LYS A 105 20.99 13.91 9.56
N THR A 106 20.40 12.81 9.21
CA THR A 106 20.08 12.44 7.81
C THR A 106 19.03 13.40 7.26
N PRO A 107 19.27 14.04 6.11
CA PRO A 107 18.30 14.97 5.51
C PRO A 107 16.95 14.33 5.23
N ILE A 108 15.87 15.11 5.37
CA ILE A 108 14.50 14.61 5.15
C ILE A 108 14.27 14.13 3.72
N THR A 109 14.99 14.64 2.73
CA THR A 109 14.97 14.13 1.35
C THR A 109 15.54 12.72 1.23
N GLN A 110 16.56 12.39 2.02
CA GLN A 110 17.09 11.04 2.07
C GLN A 110 16.13 10.10 2.79
N TRP A 111 15.46 10.56 3.85
CA TRP A 111 14.39 9.81 4.50
C TRP A 111 13.23 9.52 3.56
N GLN A 112 12.85 10.47 2.72
CA GLN A 112 11.84 10.26 1.68
C GLN A 112 12.21 9.11 0.72
N ASN A 113 13.48 9.00 0.33
CA ASN A 113 13.96 7.91 -0.52
C ASN A 113 14.06 6.56 0.21
N ILE A 114 14.36 6.57 1.51
CA ILE A 114 14.45 5.36 2.33
C ILE A 114 13.06 4.74 2.58
N LEU A 115 12.07 5.61 2.83
CA LEU A 115 10.71 5.19 3.22
C LEU A 115 9.79 4.93 2.03
N GLU A 116 10.14 5.44 0.83
CA GLU A 116 9.46 5.26 -0.47
C GLU A 116 7.92 5.27 -0.40
N ASN A 117 7.29 4.09 -0.27
CA ASN A 117 5.84 3.93 -0.33
C ASN A 117 5.18 4.22 1.03
N GLY A 118 3.97 4.78 1.00
CA GLY A 118 3.17 5.06 2.20
C GLY A 118 3.52 6.39 2.89
N PHE A 119 4.61 7.06 2.51
CA PHE A 119 4.99 8.35 3.06
C PHE A 119 4.78 9.50 2.07
N ILE A 120 4.05 10.52 2.49
CA ILE A 120 3.68 11.68 1.68
C ILE A 120 4.47 12.90 2.14
N ARG A 121 5.18 13.57 1.22
CA ARG A 121 5.85 14.84 1.47
C ARG A 121 4.84 15.98 1.42
N ILE A 122 4.28 16.36 2.55
CA ILE A 122 3.25 17.42 2.63
C ILE A 122 3.85 18.84 2.67
N HIS A 123 5.10 18.97 3.14
CA HIS A 123 5.80 20.25 3.27
C HIS A 123 7.31 20.05 3.12
N ARG A 124 8.06 21.14 2.85
CA ARG A 124 9.53 21.07 2.84
C ARG A 124 10.13 20.50 4.12
N SER A 125 9.42 20.66 5.24
CA SER A 125 9.84 20.22 6.57
C SER A 125 9.08 19.00 7.10
N TYR A 126 8.07 18.50 6.39
CA TYR A 126 7.24 17.40 6.89
C TYR A 126 7.05 16.29 5.86
N LEU A 127 7.32 15.07 6.31
CA LEU A 127 7.07 13.82 5.61
C LEU A 127 6.16 12.96 6.52
N VAL A 128 4.98 12.57 6.05
CA VAL A 128 3.91 11.97 6.86
C VAL A 128 3.60 10.56 6.35
N ASN A 129 3.44 9.63 7.26
CA ASN A 129 2.92 8.31 6.95
C ASN A 129 1.41 8.38 6.75
N GLY A 130 0.94 7.98 5.57
CA GLY A 130 -0.47 8.01 5.19
C GLY A 130 -1.37 7.24 6.16
N SER A 131 -0.87 6.14 6.73
CA SER A 131 -1.61 5.28 7.67
C SER A 131 -2.00 5.98 8.99
N PHE A 132 -1.33 7.07 9.34
CA PHE A 132 -1.61 7.85 10.57
C PHE A 132 -2.37 9.15 10.32
N ILE A 133 -2.82 9.40 9.10
CA ILE A 133 -3.63 10.58 8.79
C ILE A 133 -5.05 10.36 9.29
N THR A 134 -5.47 11.17 10.27
CA THR A 134 -6.82 11.12 10.84
C THR A 134 -7.79 12.08 10.17
N SER A 135 -7.30 13.23 9.71
CA SER A 135 -8.09 14.20 8.96
C SER A 135 -7.18 15.12 8.15
N TYR A 136 -7.74 15.77 7.14
CA TYR A 136 -7.03 16.77 6.35
C TYR A 136 -7.98 17.86 5.87
N ASP A 137 -7.43 19.03 5.66
CA ASP A 137 -8.08 20.16 5.00
C ASP A 137 -7.18 20.77 3.92
N ASN A 138 -7.56 21.93 3.37
CA ASN A 138 -6.78 22.60 2.32
C ASN A 138 -5.43 23.15 2.79
N GLU A 139 -5.18 23.31 4.09
CA GLU A 139 -4.00 23.96 4.62
C GLU A 139 -3.15 23.05 5.50
N SER A 140 -3.75 21.98 6.03
CA SER A 140 -3.15 21.12 7.03
C SER A 140 -3.60 19.67 6.97
N VAL A 141 -2.79 18.81 7.60
CA VAL A 141 -3.06 17.39 7.82
C VAL A 141 -2.91 17.09 9.31
N THR A 142 -3.87 16.39 9.88
CA THR A 142 -3.79 15.92 11.27
C THR A 142 -3.23 14.51 11.32
N VAL A 143 -2.14 14.35 12.07
CA VAL A 143 -1.45 13.07 12.29
C VAL A 143 -1.16 12.92 13.77
N ASN A 144 -1.63 11.85 14.40
CA ASN A 144 -1.46 11.65 15.84
C ASN A 144 -1.84 12.90 16.65
N GLU A 145 -3.03 13.45 16.40
CA GLU A 145 -3.56 14.65 17.07
C GLU A 145 -2.76 15.94 16.79
N LYS A 146 -1.69 15.88 16.00
CA LYS A 146 -0.88 17.03 15.64
C LYS A 146 -1.27 17.55 14.26
N ASN A 147 -1.53 18.85 14.19
CA ASN A 147 -1.84 19.54 12.93
C ASN A 147 -0.54 19.99 12.23
N LEU A 148 -0.30 19.50 11.02
CA LEU A 148 0.90 19.74 10.21
C LEU A 148 0.55 20.52 8.94
N PRO A 149 1.28 21.59 8.59
CA PRO A 149 0.92 22.44 7.45
C PRO A 149 1.23 21.77 6.11
N ILE A 150 0.37 21.99 5.12
CA ILE A 150 0.58 21.61 3.72
C ILE A 150 1.29 22.73 2.98
N SER A 151 2.24 22.39 2.10
CA SER A 151 2.93 23.35 1.22
C SER A 151 1.95 23.99 0.24
N ARG A 152 1.91 25.32 0.19
CA ARG A 152 1.06 26.09 -0.74
C ARG A 152 1.33 25.76 -2.21
N LYS A 153 2.61 25.52 -2.54
CA LYS A 153 3.05 25.30 -3.93
C LYS A 153 2.51 23.98 -4.53
N ASN A 154 2.45 22.91 -3.72
CA ASN A 154 2.12 21.56 -4.19
C ASN A 154 0.82 21.04 -3.55
N ARG A 155 -0.06 21.94 -3.09
CA ARG A 155 -1.25 21.61 -2.31
C ARG A 155 -2.16 20.58 -3.00
N GLU A 156 -2.52 20.83 -4.25
CA GLU A 156 -3.42 19.94 -5.01
C GLU A 156 -2.83 18.55 -5.23
N GLU A 157 -1.53 18.47 -5.45
CA GLU A 157 -0.83 17.20 -5.61
C GLU A 157 -0.80 16.42 -4.30
N VAL A 158 -0.48 17.10 -3.19
CA VAL A 158 -0.46 16.51 -1.85
C VAL A 158 -1.85 15.99 -1.47
N ILE A 159 -2.91 16.78 -1.68
CA ILE A 159 -4.29 16.35 -1.39
C ILE A 159 -4.66 15.12 -2.22
N ARG A 160 -4.32 15.08 -3.51
CA ARG A 160 -4.57 13.89 -4.34
C ARG A 160 -3.84 12.64 -3.83
N MET A 161 -2.59 12.79 -3.36
CA MET A 161 -1.83 11.69 -2.76
C MET A 161 -2.50 11.20 -1.46
N ILE A 162 -2.94 12.13 -0.60
CA ILE A 162 -3.64 11.80 0.66
C ILE A 162 -4.93 11.04 0.38
N VAL A 163 -5.77 11.55 -0.53
CA VAL A 163 -7.05 10.90 -0.89
C VAL A 163 -6.81 9.49 -1.43
N ARG A 164 -5.79 9.31 -2.26
CA ARG A 164 -5.41 7.99 -2.78
C ARG A 164 -4.98 7.04 -1.66
N GLU A 165 -4.18 7.51 -0.71
CA GLU A 165 -3.67 6.68 0.37
C GLU A 165 -4.76 6.29 1.36
N ILE A 166 -5.64 7.23 1.76
CA ILE A 166 -6.78 6.96 2.65
C ILE A 166 -7.79 6.03 1.96
N GLY A 167 -8.12 6.27 0.67
CA GLY A 167 -9.04 5.43 -0.09
C GLY A 167 -8.56 3.98 -0.29
N LEU A 168 -7.27 3.70 -0.10
CA LEU A 168 -6.71 2.35 -0.12
C LEU A 168 -6.80 1.65 1.25
N GLN A 169 -7.11 2.39 2.32
CA GLN A 169 -7.26 1.84 3.69
C GLN A 169 -8.70 1.39 3.99
N ASP A 170 -9.68 1.97 3.29
CA ASP A 170 -11.11 1.69 3.49
C ASP A 170 -11.62 0.48 2.65
N GLN A 171 -10.75 -0.26 1.95
CA GLN A 171 -11.05 -1.47 1.17
C GLN A 171 -10.42 -2.72 1.80
#